data_b00db729c2c2cefc0c1fcaf3f9638d2e
#
_entry.id   b00db729c2c2cefc0c1fcaf3f9638d2e
#
_cell.length_a   1.000
_cell.length_b   1.000
_cell.length_c   1.000
_cell.angle_alpha   90.00
_cell.angle_beta   90.00
_cell.angle_gamma   90.00
#
_symmetry.space_group_name_H-M   'P 1'
#
loop_
_entity.id
_entity.type
_entity.pdbx_description
1 polymer ?
#
loop_
_entity_poly.entity_id
_entity_poly.type
_entity_poly.pdbx_seq_one_letter_code
_entity_poly.pdbx_strand_id
1 'polypeptide(L)'
;GFVFQFHQFLPEFTALENIMIPAFIAGKSNKEARQRAMELLEFMNLSERASHKPAELSGGEKQRVAVARALVNNPAVVLADEPSGSLDSKNKAELHQLFFDLRDKFGQTFVIVTHDEHLASITDRTIHIEDGKIGDVPPIHTPSTNVPPTELTEDTEA
;
A
#
# COMPACT_ATOMS: atom_id res chain seq x y z
N GLY A 1 1.27 9.11 4.80
CA GLY A 1 -0.03 8.79 4.20
C GLY A 1 -0.94 8.05 5.16
N PHE A 2 -2.25 8.13 4.94
CA PHE A 2 -3.23 7.43 5.78
C PHE A 2 -4.19 6.62 4.92
N VAL A 3 -4.46 5.38 5.35
CA VAL A 3 -5.49 4.49 4.80
C VAL A 3 -6.42 4.10 5.94
N PHE A 4 -7.72 4.35 5.77
CA PHE A 4 -8.74 4.07 6.78
C PHE A 4 -9.62 2.89 6.35
N GLN A 5 -10.22 2.21 7.31
CA GLN A 5 -11.22 1.17 7.05
C GLN A 5 -12.41 1.71 6.24
N PHE A 6 -12.90 2.90 6.58
CA PHE A 6 -13.90 3.62 5.80
C PHE A 6 -13.20 4.68 4.96
N HIS A 7 -13.24 4.54 3.66
CA HIS A 7 -12.39 5.22 2.66
C HIS A 7 -12.42 6.76 2.71
N GLN A 8 -13.43 7.37 3.32
CA GLN A 8 -13.61 8.83 3.47
C GLN A 8 -13.38 9.59 2.16
N PHE A 9 -14.01 9.13 1.09
CA PHE A 9 -13.98 9.81 -0.20
C PHE A 9 -14.95 10.98 -0.22
N LEU A 10 -14.61 11.98 -1.03
CA LEU A 10 -15.55 13.01 -1.45
C LEU A 10 -16.41 12.43 -2.57
N PRO A 11 -17.72 12.21 -2.35
CA PRO A 11 -18.58 11.44 -3.27
C PRO A 11 -18.83 12.16 -4.59
N GLU A 12 -18.66 13.48 -4.64
CA GLU A 12 -18.82 14.30 -5.84
C GLU A 12 -17.65 14.16 -6.81
N PHE A 13 -16.47 13.77 -6.30
CA PHE A 13 -15.23 13.65 -7.06
C PHE A 13 -15.02 12.21 -7.56
N THR A 14 -14.40 12.12 -8.73
CA THR A 14 -13.97 10.83 -9.30
C THR A 14 -12.85 10.18 -8.49
N ALA A 15 -12.52 8.92 -8.80
CA ALA A 15 -11.39 8.22 -8.20
C ALA A 15 -10.08 9.00 -8.39
N LEU A 16 -9.83 9.44 -9.62
CA LEU A 16 -8.66 10.26 -9.95
C LEU A 16 -8.59 11.54 -9.11
N GLU A 17 -9.68 12.29 -9.06
CA GLU A 17 -9.75 13.55 -8.31
C GLU A 17 -9.54 13.34 -6.82
N ASN A 18 -10.15 12.31 -6.23
CA ASN A 18 -9.91 11.95 -4.83
C ASN A 18 -8.43 11.67 -4.53
N ILE A 19 -7.70 11.02 -5.46
CA ILE A 19 -6.26 10.79 -5.31
C ILE A 19 -5.47 12.10 -5.43
N MET A 20 -5.89 13.02 -6.30
CA MET A 20 -5.18 14.28 -6.55
C MET A 20 -5.30 15.30 -5.39
N ILE A 21 -6.35 15.23 -4.57
CA ILE A 21 -6.59 16.21 -3.48
C ILE A 21 -5.37 16.41 -2.57
N PRO A 22 -4.73 15.37 -2.00
CA PRO A 22 -3.57 15.58 -1.14
C PRO A 22 -2.37 16.20 -1.88
N ALA A 23 -2.25 15.96 -3.20
CA ALA A 23 -1.20 16.57 -4.00
C ALA A 23 -1.44 18.08 -4.19
N PHE A 24 -2.69 18.50 -4.37
CA PHE A 24 -3.05 19.92 -4.40
C PHE A 24 -2.80 20.63 -3.06
N ILE A 25 -3.14 19.96 -1.95
CA ILE A 25 -2.84 20.49 -0.61
C ILE A 25 -1.33 20.66 -0.40
N ALA A 26 -0.52 19.77 -0.99
CA ALA A 26 0.95 19.86 -0.99
C ALA A 26 1.52 20.88 -2.02
N GLY A 27 0.66 21.64 -2.71
CA GLY A 27 1.06 22.68 -3.66
C GLY A 27 1.49 22.16 -5.05
N LYS A 28 1.21 20.90 -5.38
CA LYS A 28 1.49 20.36 -6.72
C LYS A 28 0.58 20.98 -7.77
N SER A 29 1.10 21.17 -8.96
CA SER A 29 0.31 21.58 -10.13
C SER A 29 -0.69 20.50 -10.55
N ASN A 30 -1.73 20.89 -11.28
CA ASN A 30 -2.71 19.94 -11.83
C ASN A 30 -2.04 18.86 -12.68
N LYS A 31 -1.05 19.24 -13.51
CA LYS A 31 -0.31 18.30 -14.36
C LYS A 31 0.45 17.26 -13.54
N GLU A 32 1.20 17.68 -12.53
CA GLU A 32 1.97 16.79 -11.66
C GLU A 32 1.06 15.88 -10.84
N ALA A 33 0.02 16.44 -10.22
CA ALA A 33 -0.94 15.66 -9.44
C ALA A 33 -1.65 14.60 -10.29
N ARG A 34 -2.12 14.98 -11.49
CA ARG A 34 -2.78 14.07 -12.42
C ARG A 34 -1.84 12.98 -12.92
N GLN A 35 -0.63 13.33 -13.30
CA GLN A 35 0.35 12.35 -13.77
C GLN A 35 0.62 11.31 -12.69
N ARG A 36 0.93 11.75 -11.47
CA ARG A 36 1.22 10.84 -10.35
C ARG A 36 0.02 9.98 -9.95
N ALA A 37 -1.18 10.55 -9.94
CA ALA A 37 -2.39 9.80 -9.64
C ALA A 37 -2.69 8.73 -10.70
N MET A 38 -2.47 9.02 -11.99
CA MET A 38 -2.65 8.04 -13.07
C MET A 38 -1.62 6.91 -12.99
N GLU A 39 -0.34 7.20 -12.70
CA GLU A 39 0.69 6.19 -12.48
C GLU A 39 0.30 5.20 -11.37
N LEU A 40 -0.27 5.72 -10.27
CA LEU A 40 -0.74 4.89 -9.16
C LEU A 40 -1.96 4.06 -9.52
N LEU A 41 -2.93 4.65 -10.26
CA LEU A 41 -4.10 3.91 -10.75
C LEU A 41 -3.69 2.79 -11.72
N GLU A 42 -2.74 3.05 -12.60
CA GLU A 42 -2.20 2.05 -13.53
C GLU A 42 -1.53 0.89 -12.76
N PHE A 43 -0.67 1.21 -11.79
CA PHE A 43 -0.03 0.20 -10.95
C PHE A 43 -1.05 -0.70 -10.22
N MET A 44 -2.19 -0.14 -9.84
CA MET A 44 -3.27 -0.85 -9.13
C MET A 44 -4.32 -1.47 -10.07
N ASN A 45 -4.09 -1.47 -11.39
CA ASN A 45 -5.01 -1.96 -12.42
C ASN A 45 -6.38 -1.25 -12.36
N LEU A 46 -6.39 0.05 -12.12
CA LEU A 46 -7.59 0.88 -11.99
C LEU A 46 -7.65 2.06 -13.00
N SER A 47 -6.84 2.04 -14.07
CA SER A 47 -6.80 3.12 -15.07
C SER A 47 -8.18 3.40 -15.67
N GLU A 48 -8.96 2.36 -15.97
CA GLU A 48 -10.31 2.48 -16.51
C GLU A 48 -11.33 3.01 -15.48
N ARG A 49 -10.98 2.98 -14.21
CA ARG A 49 -11.82 3.49 -13.11
C ARG A 49 -11.53 4.94 -12.74
N ALA A 50 -10.55 5.58 -13.38
CA ALA A 50 -10.12 6.94 -13.06
C ALA A 50 -11.28 7.95 -13.04
N SER A 51 -12.22 7.85 -13.98
CA SER A 51 -13.38 8.73 -14.10
C SER A 51 -14.63 8.30 -13.29
N HIS A 52 -14.58 7.15 -12.62
CA HIS A 52 -15.71 6.65 -11.83
C HIS A 52 -15.79 7.38 -10.49
N LYS A 53 -17.00 7.61 -10.03
CA LYS A 53 -17.27 8.13 -8.69
C LYS A 53 -17.22 7.00 -7.65
N PRO A 54 -17.02 7.31 -6.37
CA PRO A 54 -16.97 6.28 -5.32
C PRO A 54 -18.14 5.32 -5.30
N ALA A 55 -19.35 5.79 -5.61
CA ALA A 55 -20.55 4.95 -5.66
C ALA A 55 -20.52 3.86 -6.77
N GLU A 56 -19.70 4.07 -7.80
CA GLU A 56 -19.55 3.17 -8.95
C GLU A 56 -18.41 2.15 -8.80
N LEU A 57 -17.67 2.23 -7.69
CA LEU A 57 -16.54 1.36 -7.38
C LEU A 57 -16.95 0.24 -6.43
N SER A 58 -16.41 -0.96 -6.64
CA SER A 58 -16.47 -2.07 -5.67
C SER A 58 -15.71 -1.75 -4.39
N GLY A 59 -15.91 -2.52 -3.32
CA GLY A 59 -15.20 -2.35 -2.05
C GLY A 59 -13.68 -2.45 -2.21
N GLY A 60 -13.21 -3.45 -2.96
CA GLY A 60 -11.78 -3.62 -3.24
C GLY A 60 -11.20 -2.50 -4.10
N GLU A 61 -11.93 -2.02 -5.12
CA GLU A 61 -11.51 -0.86 -5.93
C GLU A 61 -11.41 0.40 -5.08
N LYS A 62 -12.41 0.66 -4.23
CA LYS A 62 -12.36 1.77 -3.26
C LYS A 62 -11.12 1.71 -2.38
N GLN A 63 -10.82 0.53 -1.83
CA GLN A 63 -9.66 0.40 -0.96
C GLN A 63 -8.35 0.66 -1.71
N ARG A 64 -8.20 0.15 -2.94
CA ARG A 64 -7.02 0.45 -3.77
C ARG A 64 -6.91 1.94 -4.12
N VAL A 65 -8.03 2.63 -4.40
CA VAL A 65 -8.04 4.09 -4.59
C VAL A 65 -7.61 4.82 -3.31
N ALA A 66 -8.03 4.36 -2.12
CA ALA A 66 -7.61 4.95 -0.85
C ALA A 66 -6.10 4.77 -0.59
N VAL A 67 -5.53 3.62 -0.96
CA VAL A 67 -4.08 3.38 -0.93
C VAL A 67 -3.36 4.30 -1.90
N ALA A 68 -3.85 4.45 -3.14
CA ALA A 68 -3.29 5.37 -4.13
C ALA A 68 -3.28 6.82 -3.61
N ARG A 69 -4.38 7.25 -2.99
CA ARG A 69 -4.49 8.58 -2.38
C ARG A 69 -3.45 8.78 -1.27
N ALA A 70 -3.21 7.78 -0.45
CA ALA A 70 -2.21 7.83 0.60
C ALA A 70 -0.77 7.97 0.07
N LEU A 71 -0.51 7.44 -1.15
CA LEU A 71 0.80 7.37 -1.77
C LEU A 71 1.13 8.54 -2.71
N VAL A 72 0.16 9.40 -3.07
CA VAL A 72 0.33 10.41 -4.13
C VAL A 72 1.48 11.38 -3.87
N ASN A 73 1.76 11.68 -2.61
CA ASN A 73 2.86 12.58 -2.19
C ASN A 73 4.16 11.85 -1.82
N ASN A 74 4.32 10.57 -2.18
CA ASN A 74 5.48 9.75 -1.84
C ASN A 74 5.87 9.84 -0.35
N PRO A 75 4.96 9.51 0.58
CA PRO A 75 5.25 9.62 2.01
C PRO A 75 6.30 8.60 2.43
N ALA A 76 7.13 8.96 3.43
CA ALA A 76 8.08 8.00 4.01
C ALA A 76 7.37 6.80 4.67
N VAL A 77 6.20 7.03 5.26
CA VAL A 77 5.40 5.99 5.95
C VAL A 77 3.93 6.12 5.58
N VAL A 78 3.27 5.01 5.37
CA VAL A 78 1.80 4.91 5.28
C VAL A 78 1.27 4.22 6.53
N LEU A 79 0.35 4.88 7.21
CA LEU A 79 -0.38 4.35 8.36
C LEU A 79 -1.72 3.79 7.84
N ALA A 80 -2.03 2.55 8.15
CA ALA A 80 -3.27 1.90 7.75
C ALA A 80 -4.01 1.37 8.98
N ASP A 81 -5.28 1.75 9.12
CA ASP A 81 -6.15 1.32 10.19
C ASP A 81 -7.21 0.37 9.63
N GLU A 82 -7.12 -0.91 10.01
CA GLU A 82 -7.99 -2.00 9.55
C GLU A 82 -8.28 -1.97 8.02
N PRO A 83 -7.24 -1.87 7.17
CA PRO A 83 -7.44 -1.57 5.75
C PRO A 83 -8.19 -2.65 4.98
N SER A 84 -8.25 -3.87 5.49
CA SER A 84 -8.94 -5.00 4.87
C SER A 84 -10.22 -5.43 5.61
N GLY A 85 -10.59 -4.74 6.71
CA GLY A 85 -11.66 -5.17 7.62
C GLY A 85 -13.06 -5.25 6.99
N SER A 86 -13.33 -4.48 5.94
CA SER A 86 -14.64 -4.46 5.25
C SER A 86 -14.67 -5.27 3.94
N LEU A 87 -13.58 -5.98 3.61
CA LEU A 87 -13.42 -6.70 2.34
C LEU A 87 -13.77 -8.18 2.47
N ASP A 88 -14.28 -8.76 1.39
CA ASP A 88 -14.36 -10.22 1.26
C ASP A 88 -12.96 -10.86 1.14
N SER A 89 -12.89 -12.19 1.31
CA SER A 89 -11.62 -12.92 1.38
C SER A 89 -10.74 -12.72 0.14
N LYS A 90 -11.32 -12.61 -1.05
CA LYS A 90 -10.58 -12.41 -2.30
C LYS A 90 -9.96 -11.02 -2.35
N ASN A 91 -10.77 -9.98 -2.16
CA ASN A 91 -10.30 -8.59 -2.16
C ASN A 91 -9.31 -8.32 -1.01
N LYS A 92 -9.48 -9.00 0.14
CA LYS A 92 -8.54 -8.95 1.25
C LYS A 92 -7.16 -9.48 0.83
N ALA A 93 -7.09 -10.67 0.22
CA ALA A 93 -5.84 -11.24 -0.25
C ALA A 93 -5.15 -10.37 -1.31
N GLU A 94 -5.91 -9.83 -2.27
CA GLU A 94 -5.40 -8.90 -3.28
C GLU A 94 -4.84 -7.62 -2.66
N LEU A 95 -5.48 -7.07 -1.63
CA LEU A 95 -4.98 -5.89 -0.93
C LEU A 95 -3.70 -6.18 -0.13
N HIS A 96 -3.63 -7.34 0.53
CA HIS A 96 -2.42 -7.74 1.24
C HIS A 96 -1.25 -7.89 0.27
N GLN A 97 -1.46 -8.55 -0.88
CA GLN A 97 -0.42 -8.65 -1.91
C GLN A 97 0.02 -7.27 -2.42
N LEU A 98 -0.93 -6.35 -2.62
CA LEU A 98 -0.62 -4.98 -3.04
C LEU A 98 0.32 -4.26 -2.05
N PHE A 99 0.17 -4.44 -0.74
CA PHE A 99 1.09 -3.85 0.24
C PHE A 99 2.52 -4.39 0.08
N PHE A 100 2.67 -5.70 -0.16
CA PHE A 100 3.99 -6.30 -0.43
C PHE A 100 4.58 -5.81 -1.75
N ASP A 101 3.79 -5.74 -2.81
CA ASP A 101 4.24 -5.22 -4.11
C ASP A 101 4.71 -3.75 -4.01
N LEU A 102 4.01 -2.92 -3.25
CA LEU A 102 4.39 -1.54 -2.98
C LEU A 102 5.67 -1.43 -2.14
N ARG A 103 5.82 -2.30 -1.12
CA ARG A 103 7.04 -2.40 -0.33
C ARG A 103 8.23 -2.76 -1.22
N ASP A 104 8.10 -3.81 -2.02
CA ASP A 104 9.20 -4.38 -2.80
C ASP A 104 9.59 -3.48 -3.97
N LYS A 105 8.61 -2.87 -4.65
CA LYS A 105 8.86 -2.03 -5.83
C LYS A 105 9.27 -0.60 -5.48
N PHE A 106 8.70 -0.02 -4.43
CA PHE A 106 8.90 1.40 -4.09
C PHE A 106 9.64 1.62 -2.77
N GLY A 107 10.00 0.54 -2.04
CA GLY A 107 10.60 0.68 -0.71
C GLY A 107 9.66 1.30 0.32
N GLN A 108 8.34 1.16 0.12
CA GLN A 108 7.35 1.82 0.95
C GLN A 108 7.23 1.16 2.32
N THR A 109 7.33 1.96 3.37
CA THR A 109 7.06 1.50 4.74
C THR A 109 5.57 1.62 5.07
N PHE A 110 5.00 0.52 5.56
CA PHE A 110 3.63 0.47 6.09
C PHE A 110 3.64 0.19 7.59
N VAL A 111 2.79 0.89 8.32
CA VAL A 111 2.40 0.54 9.69
C VAL A 111 0.92 0.24 9.66
N ILE A 112 0.56 -1.02 9.87
CA ILE A 112 -0.81 -1.51 9.73
C ILE A 112 -1.34 -1.90 11.11
N VAL A 113 -2.43 -1.30 11.53
CA VAL A 113 -3.21 -1.75 12.68
C VAL A 113 -4.26 -2.73 12.18
N THR A 114 -4.26 -3.94 12.71
CA THR A 114 -5.20 -4.98 12.31
C THR A 114 -5.40 -6.02 13.40
N HIS A 115 -6.56 -6.66 13.38
CA HIS A 115 -6.85 -7.89 14.11
C HIS A 115 -6.75 -9.16 13.23
N ASP A 116 -6.32 -9.01 11.98
CA ASP A 116 -6.11 -10.13 11.06
C ASP A 116 -4.78 -10.82 11.37
N GLU A 117 -4.84 -11.96 12.07
CA GLU A 117 -3.67 -12.74 12.45
C GLU A 117 -2.87 -13.24 11.24
N HIS A 118 -3.54 -13.52 10.11
CA HIS A 118 -2.85 -13.94 8.90
C HIS A 118 -1.99 -12.80 8.35
N LEU A 119 -2.54 -11.59 8.23
CA LEU A 119 -1.75 -10.43 7.79
C LEU A 119 -0.60 -10.17 8.76
N ALA A 120 -0.85 -10.20 10.06
CA ALA A 120 0.18 -10.01 11.08
C ALA A 120 1.33 -11.02 10.95
N SER A 121 1.02 -12.30 10.65
CA SER A 121 2.02 -13.37 10.55
C SER A 121 2.94 -13.28 9.33
N ILE A 122 2.52 -12.60 8.26
CA ILE A 122 3.28 -12.47 7.01
C ILE A 122 4.01 -11.13 6.87
N THR A 123 3.83 -10.19 7.82
CA THR A 123 4.56 -8.91 7.83
C THR A 123 6.00 -9.08 8.34
N ASP A 124 6.87 -8.13 7.98
CA ASP A 124 8.29 -8.14 8.40
C ASP A 124 8.45 -8.06 9.92
N ARG A 125 7.50 -7.41 10.61
CA ARG A 125 7.49 -7.26 12.07
C ARG A 125 6.08 -7.06 12.59
N THR A 126 5.74 -7.74 13.68
CA THR A 126 4.47 -7.58 14.41
C THR A 126 4.74 -7.06 15.82
N ILE A 127 3.91 -6.11 16.27
CA ILE A 127 3.92 -5.58 17.62
C ILE A 127 2.54 -5.85 18.21
N HIS A 128 2.49 -6.62 19.30
CA HIS A 128 1.26 -6.86 20.03
C HIS A 128 1.07 -5.79 21.10
N ILE A 129 -0.13 -5.21 21.13
CA ILE A 129 -0.52 -4.22 22.16
C ILE A 129 -1.72 -4.76 22.90
N GLU A 130 -1.59 -4.92 24.21
CA GLU A 130 -2.66 -5.37 25.11
C GLU A 130 -2.70 -4.43 26.32
N ASP A 131 -3.88 -3.96 26.69
CA ASP A 131 -4.09 -3.01 27.82
C ASP A 131 -3.16 -1.80 27.81
N GLY A 132 -2.88 -1.26 26.61
CA GLY A 132 -2.00 -0.09 26.42
C GLY A 132 -0.51 -0.37 26.63
N LYS A 133 -0.10 -1.64 26.72
CA LYS A 133 1.29 -2.06 26.87
C LYS A 133 1.74 -2.83 25.63
N ILE A 134 3.00 -2.62 25.26
CA ILE A 134 3.64 -3.41 24.21
C ILE A 134 4.08 -4.74 24.82
N GLY A 135 3.61 -5.86 24.24
CA GLY A 135 4.07 -7.20 24.54
C GLY A 135 5.48 -7.48 24.03
N ASP A 136 5.98 -8.70 24.24
CA ASP A 136 7.26 -9.13 23.71
C ASP A 136 7.27 -8.98 22.18
N VAL A 137 8.21 -8.18 21.68
CA VAL A 137 8.40 -7.95 20.25
C VAL A 137 9.35 -9.01 19.71
N PRO A 138 8.89 -9.95 18.87
CA PRO A 138 9.79 -10.92 18.26
C PRO A 138 10.86 -10.22 17.43
N PRO A 139 12.06 -10.83 17.28
CA PRO A 139 13.12 -10.27 16.44
C PRO A 139 12.64 -10.13 14.99
N ILE A 140 13.16 -9.11 14.31
CA ILE A 140 12.84 -8.85 12.89
C ILE A 140 13.22 -10.08 12.07
N HIS A 141 12.25 -10.70 11.39
CA HIS A 141 12.54 -11.66 10.35
C HIS A 141 13.13 -10.91 9.16
N THR A 142 14.46 -10.87 9.07
CA THR A 142 15.12 -10.51 7.81
C THR A 142 14.82 -11.63 6.82
N PRO A 143 14.19 -11.35 5.67
CA PRO A 143 14.07 -12.36 4.63
C PRO A 143 15.48 -12.82 4.27
N SER A 144 15.72 -14.12 4.33
CA SER A 144 17.00 -14.72 3.92
C SER A 144 17.21 -14.38 2.45
N THR A 145 18.13 -13.44 2.18
CA THR A 145 18.65 -13.25 0.85
C THR A 145 19.50 -14.47 0.51
N ASN A 146 18.88 -15.55 0.09
CA ASN A 146 19.55 -16.65 -0.60
C ASN A 146 19.94 -16.14 -1.99
N VAL A 147 20.99 -15.34 -2.05
CA VAL A 147 21.76 -15.16 -3.26
C VAL A 147 22.80 -16.31 -3.24
N PRO A 148 22.70 -17.28 -4.16
CA PRO A 148 23.76 -18.28 -4.26
C PRO A 148 25.08 -17.59 -4.61
N PRO A 149 26.21 -18.02 -4.04
CA PRO A 149 27.51 -17.44 -4.39
C PRO A 149 27.76 -17.65 -5.88
N THR A 150 27.99 -16.55 -6.59
CA THR A 150 28.47 -16.57 -7.96
C THR A 150 29.86 -17.19 -7.93
N GLU A 151 30.00 -18.42 -8.41
CA GLU A 151 31.31 -19.02 -8.68
C GLU A 151 32.03 -18.17 -9.73
N LEU A 152 33.05 -17.46 -9.28
CA LEU A 152 34.04 -16.88 -10.17
C LEU A 152 34.86 -18.03 -10.74
N THR A 153 34.61 -18.41 -11.97
CA THR A 153 35.53 -19.26 -12.75
C THR A 153 36.75 -18.41 -13.08
N GLU A 154 37.82 -18.68 -12.39
CA GLU A 154 39.16 -18.24 -12.80
C GLU A 154 39.57 -19.07 -14.03
N ASP A 155 39.44 -18.47 -15.21
CA ASP A 155 40.13 -18.99 -16.40
C ASP A 155 41.61 -18.62 -16.28
N THR A 156 42.40 -19.62 -15.91
CA THR A 156 43.85 -19.57 -15.98
C THR A 156 44.26 -19.94 -17.38
N GLU A 157 44.65 -18.97 -18.19
CA GLU A 157 45.43 -19.22 -19.40
C GLU A 157 46.90 -19.50 -19.03
N ALA A 158 47.37 -20.64 -19.49
CA ALA A 158 48.77 -20.97 -19.65
C ALA A 158 49.12 -20.97 -21.15
#